data_92081b51249bbd125c6559ffeb4f4376
#
_entry.id   92081b51249bbd125c6559ffeb4f4376
#
_cell.length_a   1.000
_cell.length_b   1.000
_cell.length_c   1.000
_cell.angle_alpha   90.00
_cell.angle_beta   90.00
_cell.angle_gamma   90.00
#
_symmetry.space_group_name_H-M   'P 1'
#
loop_
_entity.id
_entity.type
_entity.pdbx_description
1 polymer ?
#
loop_
_entity_poly.entity_id
_entity_poly.type
_entity_poly.pdbx_seq_one_letter_code
_entity_poly.pdbx_strand_id
1 'polypeptide(L)'
;MLRHTLRATALFILAIAAVWVAPSYGISKEFDQQYPLAPGGSFELQNVNGTVAVQGWDRDVVEVHAVKIAKHRESDLERVSIEVDAKPTAVSVATHYPPDEGVEVSVEYTIHVPHNARIEHIGTVNGSLRIASVDNVEELHAVNGNIEVFDGGGPLHAHTTNGNVQMEVAHMRDKDGVTAETTNGSVILALPSDTQADLETRCMNGSFSSELPVRMESTLRPREMHGKLGRGGAPIHLRTINGGIRVVILRSTV
;
A
#
# COMPACT_ATOMS: atom_id res chain seq x y z
N MET A 1 -4.65 -5.76 68.98
CA MET A 1 -4.37 -4.49 68.26
C MET A 1 -3.53 -4.82 67.04
N LEU A 2 -4.18 -5.04 65.90
CA LEU A 2 -3.50 -5.27 64.61
C LEU A 2 -3.68 -4.05 63.74
N ARG A 3 -2.58 -3.38 63.39
CA ARG A 3 -2.58 -2.22 62.47
C ARG A 3 -2.35 -2.74 61.07
N HIS A 4 -3.38 -2.65 60.21
CA HIS A 4 -3.26 -2.85 58.77
C HIS A 4 -2.72 -1.58 58.12
N THR A 5 -1.53 -1.67 57.59
CA THR A 5 -0.94 -0.66 56.70
C THR A 5 -1.39 -0.92 55.27
N LEU A 6 -2.29 -0.08 54.72
CA LEU A 6 -2.58 -0.04 53.30
C LEU A 6 -1.36 0.53 52.57
N ARG A 7 -0.76 -0.27 51.69
CA ARG A 7 0.21 0.21 50.69
C ARG A 7 -0.56 0.64 49.44
N ALA A 8 -0.63 1.92 49.20
CA ALA A 8 -1.13 2.48 47.96
C ALA A 8 -0.06 2.31 46.88
N THR A 9 -0.32 1.46 45.89
CA THR A 9 0.52 1.33 44.69
C THR A 9 0.06 2.40 43.70
N ALA A 10 0.84 3.46 43.55
CA ALA A 10 0.62 4.47 42.53
C ALA A 10 1.04 3.91 41.16
N LEU A 11 0.07 3.71 40.27
CA LEU A 11 0.29 3.32 38.88
C LEU A 11 0.70 4.62 38.12
N PHE A 12 1.99 4.77 37.82
CA PHE A 12 2.46 5.82 36.91
C PHE A 12 2.12 5.40 35.46
N ILE A 13 1.06 5.97 34.91
CA ILE A 13 0.80 5.90 33.47
C ILE A 13 1.77 6.88 32.81
N LEU A 14 2.83 6.34 32.23
CA LEU A 14 3.75 7.09 31.37
C LEU A 14 3.06 7.33 30.02
N ALA A 15 2.41 8.48 29.86
CA ALA A 15 1.92 8.93 28.56
C ALA A 15 3.15 9.28 27.69
N ILE A 16 3.51 8.37 26.79
CA ILE A 16 4.49 8.67 25.74
C ILE A 16 3.76 9.56 24.74
N ALA A 17 3.89 10.87 24.92
CA ALA A 17 3.56 11.83 23.88
C ALA A 17 4.53 11.59 22.73
N ALA A 18 4.09 10.97 21.64
CA ALA A 18 4.82 10.94 20.39
C ALA A 18 4.97 12.39 19.93
N VAL A 19 6.15 12.95 20.14
CA VAL A 19 6.52 14.25 19.57
C VAL A 19 6.70 14.00 18.07
N TRP A 20 5.67 14.30 17.30
CA TRP A 20 5.78 14.42 15.85
C TRP A 20 6.68 15.62 15.58
N VAL A 21 7.94 15.36 15.29
CA VAL A 21 8.83 16.36 14.69
C VAL A 21 8.40 16.43 13.23
N ALA A 22 7.51 17.36 12.90
CA ALA A 22 7.17 17.66 11.53
C ALA A 22 8.48 18.03 10.79
N PRO A 23 8.81 17.37 9.65
CA PRO A 23 9.91 17.83 8.84
C PRO A 23 9.59 19.26 8.40
N SER A 24 10.52 20.20 8.65
CA SER A 24 10.35 21.58 8.19
C SER A 24 10.59 21.61 6.67
N TYR A 25 9.52 21.44 5.91
CA TYR A 25 9.53 21.71 4.48
C TYR A 25 9.62 23.25 4.30
N GLY A 26 10.60 23.73 3.50
CA GLY A 26 10.85 25.15 3.36
C GLY A 26 9.66 25.95 2.81
N ILE A 27 8.94 25.41 1.80
CA ILE A 27 7.77 26.04 1.16
C ILE A 27 6.69 24.97 1.06
N SER A 28 5.75 24.96 2.01
CA SER A 28 4.73 23.91 2.07
C SER A 28 3.36 24.45 2.49
N LYS A 29 2.31 23.72 2.11
CA LYS A 29 0.92 23.98 2.50
C LYS A 29 0.23 22.67 2.83
N GLU A 30 -0.40 22.60 4.00
CA GLU A 30 -1.11 21.42 4.48
C GLU A 30 -2.59 21.47 4.06
N PHE A 31 -3.16 20.28 3.90
CA PHE A 31 -4.58 20.03 3.65
C PHE A 31 -5.02 18.90 4.57
N ASP A 32 -5.97 19.19 5.47
CA ASP A 32 -6.50 18.25 6.45
C ASP A 32 -8.01 18.22 6.39
N GLN A 33 -8.60 17.10 6.03
CA GLN A 33 -10.03 16.92 5.94
C GLN A 33 -10.45 15.49 6.35
N GLN A 34 -11.65 15.36 6.86
CA GLN A 34 -12.27 14.08 7.19
C GLN A 34 -13.62 13.94 6.48
N TYR A 35 -13.87 12.76 5.93
CA TYR A 35 -15.09 12.44 5.18
C TYR A 35 -15.71 11.16 5.72
N PRO A 36 -17.00 11.16 6.11
CA PRO A 36 -17.70 9.93 6.48
C PRO A 36 -17.67 8.92 5.32
N LEU A 37 -17.37 7.66 5.64
CA LEU A 37 -17.43 6.55 4.70
C LEU A 37 -18.14 5.38 5.36
N ALA A 38 -19.25 4.94 4.77
CA ALA A 38 -19.99 3.79 5.27
C ALA A 38 -19.13 2.51 5.22
N PRO A 39 -19.34 1.55 6.13
CA PRO A 39 -18.64 0.26 6.11
C PRO A 39 -18.69 -0.41 4.73
N GLY A 40 -17.52 -0.81 4.21
CA GLY A 40 -17.40 -1.38 2.86
C GLY A 40 -17.49 -0.37 1.72
N GLY A 41 -17.52 0.93 2.02
CA GLY A 41 -17.46 1.99 1.02
C GLY A 41 -16.13 2.02 0.28
N SER A 42 -16.11 2.65 -0.90
CA SER A 42 -14.94 2.68 -1.76
C SER A 42 -14.06 3.92 -1.55
N PHE A 43 -12.75 3.74 -1.77
CA PHE A 43 -11.77 4.82 -1.75
C PHE A 43 -10.90 4.76 -3.01
N GLU A 44 -10.69 5.92 -3.63
CA GLU A 44 -9.80 6.09 -4.78
C GLU A 44 -8.88 7.30 -4.57
N LEU A 45 -7.64 7.22 -5.07
CA LEU A 45 -6.71 8.34 -5.06
C LEU A 45 -5.85 8.38 -6.32
N GLN A 46 -5.79 9.55 -6.97
CA GLN A 46 -4.90 9.84 -8.09
C GLN A 46 -3.93 10.96 -7.71
N ASN A 47 -2.65 10.62 -7.70
CA ASN A 47 -1.57 11.61 -7.52
C ASN A 47 -0.66 11.64 -8.77
N VAL A 48 0.19 12.65 -8.86
CA VAL A 48 1.21 12.73 -9.91
C VAL A 48 2.60 12.69 -9.30
N ASN A 49 2.91 13.61 -8.38
CA ASN A 49 4.22 13.68 -7.74
C ASN A 49 4.06 13.62 -6.23
N GLY A 50 4.73 12.69 -5.61
CA GLY A 50 4.77 12.50 -4.15
C GLY A 50 4.28 11.11 -3.71
N THR A 51 4.66 10.76 -2.52
CA THR A 51 4.34 9.47 -1.90
C THR A 51 2.90 9.43 -1.41
N VAL A 52 2.26 8.28 -1.51
CA VAL A 52 0.93 8.03 -0.94
C VAL A 52 1.04 6.90 0.08
N ALA A 53 0.75 7.21 1.34
CA ALA A 53 0.64 6.26 2.43
C ALA A 53 -0.83 6.12 2.85
N VAL A 54 -1.34 4.89 2.88
CA VAL A 54 -2.71 4.57 3.32
C VAL A 54 -2.65 3.57 4.46
N GLN A 55 -3.33 3.89 5.55
CA GLN A 55 -3.41 3.05 6.74
C GLN A 55 -4.87 2.76 7.10
N GLY A 56 -5.20 1.48 7.28
CA GLY A 56 -6.47 1.06 7.82
C GLY A 56 -6.62 1.42 9.30
N TRP A 57 -7.85 1.77 9.75
CA TRP A 57 -8.18 2.05 11.14
C TRP A 57 -9.63 1.66 11.50
N ASP A 58 -9.95 1.68 12.80
CA ASP A 58 -11.27 1.29 13.34
C ASP A 58 -12.27 2.47 13.41
N ARG A 59 -12.31 3.33 12.36
CA ARG A 59 -13.26 4.47 12.31
C ARG A 59 -13.94 4.51 10.95
N ASP A 60 -15.25 4.84 10.92
CA ASP A 60 -16.04 4.94 9.68
C ASP A 60 -15.86 6.31 9.00
N VAL A 61 -14.62 6.75 8.86
CA VAL A 61 -14.23 8.00 8.21
C VAL A 61 -12.96 7.79 7.40
N VAL A 62 -12.85 8.52 6.30
CA VAL A 62 -11.58 8.71 5.58
C VAL A 62 -10.97 10.02 6.09
N GLU A 63 -9.73 9.95 6.57
CA GLU A 63 -8.94 11.14 6.91
C GLU A 63 -7.91 11.36 5.81
N VAL A 64 -7.92 12.54 5.23
CA VAL A 64 -7.00 12.95 4.18
C VAL A 64 -6.10 14.03 4.74
N HIS A 65 -4.86 13.68 5.03
CA HIS A 65 -3.78 14.62 5.31
C HIS A 65 -2.87 14.68 4.09
N ALA A 66 -2.67 15.86 3.52
CA ALA A 66 -1.78 16.07 2.40
C ALA A 66 -0.89 17.28 2.62
N VAL A 67 0.38 17.15 2.28
CA VAL A 67 1.36 18.23 2.32
C VAL A 67 1.82 18.56 0.91
N LYS A 68 1.43 19.72 0.41
CA LYS A 68 1.96 20.28 -0.84
C LYS A 68 3.30 20.92 -0.57
N ILE A 69 4.33 20.55 -1.31
CA ILE A 69 5.71 21.02 -1.16
C ILE A 69 6.18 21.61 -2.47
N ALA A 70 6.44 22.92 -2.52
CA ALA A 70 6.98 23.60 -3.69
C ALA A 70 8.51 23.65 -3.61
N LYS A 71 9.17 23.33 -4.73
CA LYS A 71 10.63 23.33 -4.83
C LYS A 71 11.24 24.73 -4.93
N HIS A 72 10.56 25.64 -5.60
CA HIS A 72 11.12 26.95 -5.93
C HIS A 72 10.27 28.15 -5.50
N ARG A 73 8.95 28.11 -5.70
CA ARG A 73 8.07 29.27 -5.54
C ARG A 73 6.82 28.91 -4.74
N GLU A 74 6.51 29.70 -3.72
CA GLU A 74 5.30 29.55 -2.93
C GLU A 74 4.02 29.67 -3.79
N SER A 75 4.04 30.54 -4.81
CA SER A 75 2.93 30.69 -5.76
C SER A 75 2.57 29.38 -6.50
N ASP A 76 3.48 28.44 -6.63
CA ASP A 76 3.22 27.16 -7.28
C ASP A 76 2.30 26.26 -6.45
N LEU A 77 2.25 26.45 -5.11
CA LEU A 77 1.33 25.72 -4.24
C LEU A 77 -0.15 25.98 -4.56
N GLU A 78 -0.49 27.21 -5.00
CA GLU A 78 -1.85 27.56 -5.36
C GLU A 78 -2.25 27.05 -6.76
N ARG A 79 -1.27 26.68 -7.58
CA ARG A 79 -1.50 26.17 -8.94
C ARG A 79 -1.80 24.68 -8.96
N VAL A 80 -1.47 23.96 -7.88
CA VAL A 80 -1.79 22.54 -7.69
C VAL A 80 -2.97 22.43 -6.74
N SER A 81 -4.08 21.85 -7.20
CA SER A 81 -5.28 21.66 -6.40
C SER A 81 -5.47 20.20 -6.02
N ILE A 82 -6.06 20.01 -4.84
CA ILE A 82 -6.57 18.72 -4.36
C ILE A 82 -8.08 18.80 -4.45
N GLU A 83 -8.68 17.94 -5.26
CA GLU A 83 -10.12 17.82 -5.41
C GLU A 83 -10.60 16.56 -4.70
N VAL A 84 -11.68 16.65 -3.94
CA VAL A 84 -12.29 15.52 -3.23
C VAL A 84 -13.78 15.44 -3.57
N ASP A 85 -14.21 14.33 -4.17
CA ASP A 85 -15.62 13.96 -4.32
C ASP A 85 -15.97 12.95 -3.22
N ALA A 86 -16.70 13.41 -2.21
CA ALA A 86 -17.07 12.61 -1.06
C ALA A 86 -18.57 12.34 -1.03
N LYS A 87 -18.93 11.05 -1.08
CA LYS A 87 -20.27 10.51 -0.91
C LYS A 87 -20.27 9.54 0.27
N PRO A 88 -21.41 9.25 0.90
CA PRO A 88 -21.47 8.33 2.04
C PRO A 88 -20.88 6.93 1.76
N THR A 89 -20.85 6.49 0.51
CA THR A 89 -20.37 5.16 0.09
C THR A 89 -19.10 5.19 -0.75
N ALA A 90 -18.58 6.36 -1.10
CA ALA A 90 -17.40 6.50 -1.94
C ALA A 90 -16.68 7.84 -1.67
N VAL A 91 -15.36 7.80 -1.56
CA VAL A 91 -14.51 8.98 -1.47
C VAL A 91 -13.43 8.87 -2.55
N SER A 92 -13.36 9.89 -3.42
CA SER A 92 -12.34 9.99 -4.47
C SER A 92 -11.51 11.25 -4.27
N VAL A 93 -10.18 11.12 -4.33
CA VAL A 93 -9.21 12.21 -4.17
C VAL A 93 -8.36 12.32 -5.43
N ALA A 94 -8.26 13.51 -6.00
CA ALA A 94 -7.43 13.75 -7.18
C ALA A 94 -6.54 14.98 -7.01
N THR A 95 -5.27 14.85 -7.39
CA THR A 95 -4.34 15.98 -7.48
C THR A 95 -4.32 16.50 -8.90
N HIS A 96 -4.64 17.78 -9.10
CA HIS A 96 -4.63 18.43 -10.40
C HIS A 96 -3.46 19.38 -10.52
N TYR A 97 -2.67 19.19 -11.57
CA TYR A 97 -1.59 20.06 -11.98
C TYR A 97 -2.01 20.88 -13.19
N PRO A 98 -1.56 22.14 -13.32
CA PRO A 98 -1.82 22.92 -14.52
C PRO A 98 -1.14 22.28 -15.73
N PRO A 99 -1.72 22.43 -16.93
CA PRO A 99 -1.18 21.83 -18.15
C PRO A 99 0.14 22.48 -18.65
N ASP A 100 0.47 23.65 -18.13
CA ASP A 100 1.68 24.39 -18.48
C ASP A 100 2.89 23.86 -17.70
N GLU A 101 4.04 23.81 -18.35
CA GLU A 101 5.30 23.38 -17.76
C GLU A 101 5.80 24.35 -16.69
N GLY A 102 6.63 23.88 -15.76
CA GLY A 102 7.37 24.70 -14.79
C GLY A 102 6.75 24.78 -13.39
N VAL A 103 5.78 23.94 -13.06
CA VAL A 103 5.30 23.76 -11.68
C VAL A 103 5.99 22.54 -11.07
N GLU A 104 6.91 22.77 -10.14
CA GLU A 104 7.60 21.72 -9.39
C GLU A 104 7.04 21.67 -7.96
N VAL A 105 5.92 20.96 -7.82
CA VAL A 105 5.25 20.69 -6.53
C VAL A 105 5.13 19.19 -6.36
N SER A 106 5.45 18.67 -5.19
CA SER A 106 5.04 17.32 -4.75
C SER A 106 3.89 17.41 -3.77
N VAL A 107 3.02 16.40 -3.76
CA VAL A 107 1.93 16.25 -2.79
C VAL A 107 2.09 14.92 -2.10
N GLU A 108 2.49 14.99 -0.83
CA GLU A 108 2.68 13.81 0.02
C GLU A 108 1.37 13.52 0.75
N TYR A 109 0.82 12.33 0.57
CA TYR A 109 -0.44 11.93 1.19
C TYR A 109 -0.22 10.96 2.35
N THR A 110 -0.89 11.23 3.47
CA THR A 110 -1.11 10.28 4.57
C THR A 110 -2.61 10.14 4.76
N ILE A 111 -3.14 8.98 4.39
CA ILE A 111 -4.57 8.71 4.38
C ILE A 111 -4.88 7.64 5.43
N HIS A 112 -5.94 7.85 6.20
CA HIS A 112 -6.53 6.79 7.01
C HIS A 112 -7.89 6.42 6.45
N VAL A 113 -8.14 5.12 6.28
CA VAL A 113 -9.41 4.57 5.80
C VAL A 113 -9.94 3.52 6.77
N PRO A 114 -11.26 3.25 6.83
CA PRO A 114 -11.76 2.09 7.56
C PRO A 114 -11.07 0.81 7.10
N HIS A 115 -10.72 -0.12 8.01
CA HIS A 115 -10.10 -1.42 7.63
C HIS A 115 -10.88 -2.16 6.56
N ASN A 116 -12.20 -2.11 6.62
CA ASN A 116 -13.11 -2.76 5.67
C ASN A 116 -13.44 -1.92 4.44
N ALA A 117 -12.82 -0.75 4.25
CA ALA A 117 -12.97 0.03 3.04
C ALA A 117 -12.42 -0.75 1.84
N ARG A 118 -13.02 -0.53 0.67
CA ARG A 118 -12.54 -1.09 -0.59
C ARG A 118 -11.69 -0.03 -1.30
N ILE A 119 -10.40 -0.25 -1.35
CA ILE A 119 -9.51 0.55 -2.19
C ILE A 119 -9.67 0.09 -3.63
N GLU A 120 -10.44 0.83 -4.42
CA GLU A 120 -10.67 0.50 -5.83
C GLU A 120 -9.44 0.83 -6.68
N HIS A 121 -8.85 2.00 -6.47
CA HIS A 121 -7.65 2.40 -7.20
C HIS A 121 -6.81 3.42 -6.44
N ILE A 122 -5.49 3.21 -6.41
CA ILE A 122 -4.52 4.23 -6.01
C ILE A 122 -3.43 4.34 -7.05
N GLY A 123 -3.25 5.54 -7.60
CA GLY A 123 -2.27 5.83 -8.64
C GLY A 123 -1.32 6.97 -8.31
N THR A 124 -0.05 6.83 -8.72
CA THR A 124 0.93 7.92 -8.74
C THR A 124 1.88 7.78 -9.92
N VAL A 125 2.39 8.89 -10.43
CA VAL A 125 3.41 8.85 -11.49
C VAL A 125 4.81 8.83 -10.89
N ASN A 126 5.13 9.78 -10.02
CA ASN A 126 6.46 9.91 -9.41
C ASN A 126 6.34 9.89 -7.90
N GLY A 127 6.30 8.69 -7.32
CA GLY A 127 6.19 8.49 -5.89
C GLY A 127 5.94 7.02 -5.56
N SER A 128 6.17 6.66 -4.31
CA SER A 128 5.90 5.31 -3.83
C SER A 128 4.50 5.20 -3.22
N LEU A 129 3.92 4.04 -3.33
CA LEU A 129 2.66 3.67 -2.68
C LEU A 129 2.96 2.77 -1.49
N ARG A 130 2.37 3.07 -0.33
CA ARG A 130 2.46 2.25 0.87
C ARG A 130 1.07 2.06 1.46
N ILE A 131 0.59 0.83 1.48
CA ILE A 131 -0.73 0.48 1.99
C ILE A 131 -0.53 -0.46 3.18
N ALA A 132 -1.24 -0.24 4.28
CA ALA A 132 -1.14 -1.11 5.43
C ALA A 132 -2.52 -1.35 6.09
N SER A 133 -2.76 -2.59 6.51
CA SER A 133 -3.92 -3.02 7.30
C SER A 133 -5.28 -2.65 6.65
N VAL A 134 -5.43 -2.95 5.36
CA VAL A 134 -6.70 -2.78 4.62
C VAL A 134 -7.13 -4.11 4.01
N ASP A 135 -8.37 -4.52 4.32
CA ASP A 135 -8.89 -5.85 3.97
C ASP A 135 -9.18 -6.06 2.49
N ASN A 136 -9.42 -4.98 1.74
CA ASN A 136 -9.80 -5.07 0.33
C ASN A 136 -9.05 -4.01 -0.48
N VAL A 137 -8.01 -4.44 -1.17
CA VAL A 137 -7.21 -3.60 -2.08
C VAL A 137 -7.31 -4.20 -3.49
N GLU A 138 -7.83 -3.41 -4.46
CA GLU A 138 -8.02 -3.90 -5.81
C GLU A 138 -6.86 -3.51 -6.73
N GLU A 139 -6.61 -2.21 -6.94
CA GLU A 139 -5.61 -1.77 -7.91
C GLU A 139 -4.65 -0.72 -7.36
N LEU A 140 -3.34 -0.99 -7.53
CA LEU A 140 -2.26 -0.09 -7.19
C LEU A 140 -1.37 0.14 -8.40
N HIS A 141 -1.21 1.40 -8.82
CA HIS A 141 -0.41 1.75 -9.98
C HIS A 141 0.64 2.82 -9.67
N ALA A 142 1.90 2.53 -9.98
CA ALA A 142 2.98 3.53 -9.96
C ALA A 142 3.74 3.50 -11.29
N VAL A 143 4.30 4.65 -11.70
CA VAL A 143 5.22 4.66 -12.84
C VAL A 143 6.66 4.64 -12.36
N ASN A 144 7.04 5.59 -11.50
CA ASN A 144 8.37 5.71 -10.93
C ASN A 144 8.27 5.70 -9.41
N GLY A 145 8.23 4.52 -8.83
CA GLY A 145 8.14 4.34 -7.38
C GLY A 145 7.87 2.88 -6.99
N ASN A 146 8.16 2.58 -5.74
CA ASN A 146 7.86 1.28 -5.18
C ASN A 146 6.40 1.16 -4.78
N ILE A 147 5.89 -0.06 -4.81
CA ILE A 147 4.59 -0.40 -4.22
C ILE A 147 4.85 -1.36 -3.06
N GLU A 148 4.39 -0.97 -1.88
CA GLU A 148 4.50 -1.75 -0.65
C GLU A 148 3.12 -1.97 -0.04
N VAL A 149 2.74 -3.22 0.18
CA VAL A 149 1.49 -3.60 0.85
C VAL A 149 1.83 -4.46 2.05
N PHE A 150 1.37 -4.06 3.23
CA PHE A 150 1.55 -4.77 4.48
C PHE A 150 0.20 -5.13 5.07
N ASP A 151 0.02 -6.39 5.43
CA ASP A 151 -1.22 -6.89 6.01
C ASP A 151 -2.44 -6.52 5.13
N GLY A 152 -2.28 -6.79 3.83
CA GLY A 152 -3.32 -6.53 2.83
C GLY A 152 -4.16 -7.76 2.54
N GLY A 153 -5.38 -7.54 2.07
CA GLY A 153 -6.29 -8.59 1.62
C GLY A 153 -7.05 -8.21 0.36
N GLY A 154 -7.84 -9.16 -0.18
CA GLY A 154 -8.67 -8.99 -1.37
C GLY A 154 -7.97 -9.33 -2.68
N PRO A 155 -8.64 -9.09 -3.82
CA PRO A 155 -8.05 -9.28 -5.14
C PRO A 155 -7.05 -8.15 -5.41
N LEU A 156 -5.77 -8.40 -5.16
CA LEU A 156 -4.72 -7.38 -5.17
C LEU A 156 -3.97 -7.36 -6.49
N HIS A 157 -4.05 -6.25 -7.23
CA HIS A 157 -3.31 -5.98 -8.46
C HIS A 157 -2.34 -4.80 -8.25
N ALA A 158 -1.04 -5.06 -8.28
CA ALA A 158 0.00 -4.04 -8.13
C ALA A 158 0.88 -3.99 -9.38
N HIS A 159 0.98 -2.81 -9.99
CA HIS A 159 1.79 -2.59 -11.18
C HIS A 159 2.68 -1.35 -11.03
N THR A 160 3.99 -1.51 -11.31
CA THR A 160 4.90 -0.38 -11.45
C THR A 160 5.80 -0.54 -12.68
N THR A 161 6.24 0.57 -13.26
CA THR A 161 7.21 0.52 -14.36
C THR A 161 8.65 0.51 -13.83
N ASN A 162 8.98 1.44 -12.94
CA ASN A 162 10.33 1.57 -12.38
C ASN A 162 10.24 1.58 -10.85
N GLY A 163 10.37 0.42 -10.25
CA GLY A 163 10.31 0.22 -8.81
C GLY A 163 10.10 -1.23 -8.44
N ASN A 164 10.22 -1.51 -7.16
CA ASN A 164 9.93 -2.83 -6.62
C ASN A 164 8.47 -2.94 -6.18
N VAL A 165 7.93 -4.15 -6.26
CA VAL A 165 6.63 -4.49 -5.68
C VAL A 165 6.89 -5.44 -4.52
N GLN A 166 6.52 -5.04 -3.31
CA GLN A 166 6.56 -5.87 -2.11
C GLN A 166 5.17 -5.98 -1.53
N MET A 167 4.68 -7.20 -1.36
CA MET A 167 3.35 -7.45 -0.82
C MET A 167 3.40 -8.52 0.27
N GLU A 168 2.75 -8.23 1.38
CA GLU A 168 2.49 -9.16 2.49
C GLU A 168 0.98 -9.41 2.53
N VAL A 169 0.56 -10.62 2.13
CA VAL A 169 -0.84 -11.03 2.08
C VAL A 169 -1.08 -12.02 3.21
N ALA A 170 -1.67 -11.52 4.30
CA ALA A 170 -1.93 -12.33 5.49
C ALA A 170 -3.11 -13.30 5.30
N HIS A 171 -4.12 -12.87 4.54
CA HIS A 171 -5.34 -13.62 4.30
C HIS A 171 -5.70 -13.61 2.83
N MET A 172 -5.76 -14.78 2.21
CA MET A 172 -6.16 -14.95 0.83
C MET A 172 -7.37 -15.89 0.77
N ARG A 173 -8.48 -15.39 0.22
CA ARG A 173 -9.67 -16.21 -0.01
C ARG A 173 -9.52 -16.97 -1.33
N ASP A 174 -10.16 -18.12 -1.48
CA ASP A 174 -10.05 -18.99 -2.68
C ASP A 174 -10.33 -18.29 -4.02
N LYS A 175 -11.01 -17.15 -4.00
CA LYS A 175 -11.37 -16.38 -5.19
C LYS A 175 -10.52 -15.12 -5.38
N ASP A 176 -9.73 -14.75 -4.40
CA ASP A 176 -8.93 -13.53 -4.44
C ASP A 176 -7.62 -13.81 -5.19
N GLY A 177 -7.46 -13.20 -6.36
CA GLY A 177 -6.22 -13.28 -7.12
C GLY A 177 -5.20 -12.27 -6.61
N VAL A 178 -3.92 -12.62 -6.72
CA VAL A 178 -2.81 -11.69 -6.47
C VAL A 178 -2.00 -11.52 -7.77
N THR A 179 -1.90 -10.29 -8.25
CA THR A 179 -1.08 -9.94 -9.40
C THR A 179 -0.05 -8.89 -9.01
N ALA A 180 1.22 -9.18 -9.26
CA ALA A 180 2.31 -8.22 -9.04
C ALA A 180 3.20 -8.13 -10.27
N GLU A 181 3.29 -6.94 -10.84
CA GLU A 181 4.05 -6.71 -12.05
C GLU A 181 4.99 -5.51 -11.94
N THR A 182 6.20 -5.68 -12.45
CA THR A 182 7.14 -4.56 -12.65
C THR A 182 7.91 -4.72 -13.95
N THR A 183 8.33 -3.61 -14.55
CA THR A 183 9.24 -3.66 -15.70
C THR A 183 10.69 -3.64 -15.21
N ASN A 184 11.05 -2.70 -14.36
CA ASN A 184 12.40 -2.54 -13.85
C ASN A 184 12.38 -2.56 -12.32
N GLY A 185 12.55 -3.74 -11.75
CA GLY A 185 12.52 -3.96 -10.31
C GLY A 185 12.24 -5.41 -9.95
N SER A 186 12.23 -5.68 -8.68
CA SER A 186 11.95 -7.01 -8.14
C SER A 186 10.55 -7.11 -7.56
N VAL A 187 9.98 -8.31 -7.62
CA VAL A 187 8.72 -8.65 -6.96
C VAL A 187 9.02 -9.53 -5.75
N ILE A 188 8.53 -9.14 -4.58
CA ILE A 188 8.60 -9.92 -3.34
C ILE A 188 7.16 -10.13 -2.85
N LEU A 189 6.77 -11.39 -2.71
CA LEU A 189 5.47 -11.76 -2.18
C LEU A 189 5.65 -12.61 -0.93
N ALA A 190 5.18 -12.12 0.22
CA ALA A 190 5.18 -12.85 1.48
C ALA A 190 3.79 -13.45 1.72
N LEU A 191 3.75 -14.75 1.98
CA LEU A 191 2.53 -15.56 2.16
C LEU A 191 2.63 -16.43 3.41
N PRO A 192 1.50 -16.76 4.08
CA PRO A 192 1.47 -17.79 5.11
C PRO A 192 2.02 -19.12 4.61
N SER A 193 2.67 -19.89 5.51
CA SER A 193 3.32 -21.16 5.16
C SER A 193 2.35 -22.25 4.68
N ASP A 194 1.06 -22.13 4.98
CA ASP A 194 -0.03 -23.04 4.62
C ASP A 194 -0.86 -22.58 3.43
N THR A 195 -0.43 -21.53 2.73
CA THR A 195 -1.12 -20.99 1.55
C THR A 195 -1.39 -22.04 0.49
N GLN A 196 -2.63 -22.01 -0.04
CA GLN A 196 -3.08 -22.84 -1.16
C GLN A 196 -3.28 -21.93 -2.37
N ALA A 197 -2.47 -22.07 -3.42
CA ALA A 197 -2.54 -21.18 -4.58
C ALA A 197 -1.99 -21.82 -5.85
N ASP A 198 -2.49 -21.37 -6.99
CA ASP A 198 -1.92 -21.66 -8.31
C ASP A 198 -0.96 -20.52 -8.66
N LEU A 199 0.32 -20.83 -8.77
CA LEU A 199 1.39 -19.85 -8.97
C LEU A 199 1.85 -19.84 -10.42
N GLU A 200 1.75 -18.68 -11.07
CA GLU A 200 2.36 -18.39 -12.36
C GLU A 200 3.40 -17.29 -12.19
N THR A 201 4.62 -17.53 -12.64
CA THR A 201 5.68 -16.54 -12.61
C THR A 201 6.33 -16.36 -13.96
N ARG A 202 6.64 -15.11 -14.32
CA ARG A 202 7.37 -14.76 -15.53
C ARG A 202 8.49 -13.78 -15.22
N CYS A 203 9.73 -14.24 -15.39
CA CYS A 203 10.93 -13.46 -15.14
C CYS A 203 11.81 -13.46 -16.41
N MET A 204 11.92 -12.29 -17.08
CA MET A 204 12.66 -12.23 -18.36
C MET A 204 14.17 -12.17 -18.16
N ASN A 205 14.65 -11.21 -17.35
CA ASN A 205 16.05 -11.00 -17.05
C ASN A 205 16.24 -10.98 -15.53
N GLY A 206 16.37 -12.16 -14.94
CA GLY A 206 16.52 -12.32 -13.50
C GLY A 206 16.29 -13.76 -13.06
N SER A 207 15.96 -13.95 -11.81
CA SER A 207 15.75 -15.28 -11.22
C SER A 207 14.47 -15.35 -10.40
N PHE A 208 13.91 -16.53 -10.30
CA PHE A 208 12.85 -16.89 -9.37
C PHE A 208 13.40 -17.67 -8.19
N SER A 209 12.90 -17.38 -6.98
CA SER A 209 13.15 -18.19 -5.80
C SER A 209 11.90 -18.25 -4.90
N SER A 210 11.73 -19.34 -4.18
CA SER A 210 10.63 -19.55 -3.25
C SER A 210 11.12 -20.24 -1.98
N GLU A 211 10.72 -19.71 -0.81
CA GLU A 211 10.87 -20.40 0.48
C GLU A 211 9.73 -21.41 0.72
N LEU A 212 8.59 -21.21 0.06
CA LEU A 212 7.47 -22.15 0.09
C LEU A 212 7.71 -23.30 -0.89
N PRO A 213 7.31 -24.53 -0.57
CA PRO A 213 7.43 -25.66 -1.47
C PRO A 213 6.48 -25.51 -2.66
N VAL A 214 7.03 -25.35 -3.86
CA VAL A 214 6.28 -25.24 -5.12
C VAL A 214 6.29 -26.58 -5.82
N ARG A 215 5.13 -27.16 -6.07
CA ARG A 215 5.00 -28.34 -6.96
C ARG A 215 4.95 -27.85 -8.40
N MET A 216 6.02 -28.04 -9.12
CA MET A 216 6.11 -27.67 -10.53
C MET A 216 5.18 -28.54 -11.39
N GLU A 217 4.33 -27.93 -12.21
CA GLU A 217 3.43 -28.64 -13.13
C GLU A 217 3.96 -28.65 -14.56
N SER A 218 4.51 -27.54 -15.02
CA SER A 218 5.20 -27.49 -16.32
C SER A 218 6.11 -26.26 -16.45
N THR A 219 7.13 -26.40 -17.29
CA THR A 219 7.94 -25.30 -17.82
C THR A 219 7.69 -25.23 -19.32
N LEU A 220 6.52 -24.70 -19.72
CA LEU A 220 6.10 -24.66 -21.12
C LEU A 220 6.96 -23.71 -21.97
N ARG A 221 7.57 -22.71 -21.35
CA ARG A 221 8.44 -21.73 -22.00
C ARG A 221 9.65 -21.42 -21.12
N PRO A 222 10.81 -21.11 -21.72
CA PRO A 222 11.92 -20.54 -20.98
C PRO A 222 11.45 -19.29 -20.24
N ARG A 223 11.72 -19.17 -18.92
CA ARG A 223 11.39 -18.01 -18.07
C ARG A 223 9.94 -17.90 -17.58
N GLU A 224 9.09 -18.87 -17.87
CA GLU A 224 7.76 -19.02 -17.29
C GLU A 224 7.74 -20.27 -16.44
N MET A 225 7.16 -20.17 -15.25
CA MET A 225 6.96 -21.29 -14.34
C MET A 225 5.51 -21.32 -13.90
N HIS A 226 4.90 -22.50 -14.02
CA HIS A 226 3.59 -22.81 -13.48
C HIS A 226 3.75 -23.87 -12.39
N GLY A 227 3.19 -23.65 -11.26
CA GLY A 227 3.26 -24.56 -10.11
C GLY A 227 2.14 -24.32 -9.11
N LYS A 228 2.08 -25.20 -8.13
CA LYS A 228 1.10 -25.12 -7.03
C LYS A 228 1.78 -24.98 -5.70
N LEU A 229 1.24 -24.08 -4.89
CA LEU A 229 1.45 -24.03 -3.45
C LEU A 229 0.38 -24.91 -2.79
N GLY A 230 0.81 -25.88 -1.99
CA GLY A 230 -0.09 -26.85 -1.39
C GLY A 230 -0.91 -27.66 -2.41
N ARG A 231 -2.24 -27.53 -2.37
CA ARG A 231 -3.15 -28.22 -3.30
C ARG A 231 -3.54 -27.38 -4.52
N GLY A 232 -3.07 -26.13 -4.60
CA GLY A 232 -3.57 -25.13 -5.54
C GLY A 232 -4.78 -24.40 -4.97
N GLY A 233 -5.28 -23.36 -5.69
CA GLY A 233 -6.42 -22.55 -5.25
C GLY A 233 -6.41 -21.17 -5.91
N ALA A 234 -6.32 -20.12 -5.11
CA ALA A 234 -6.33 -18.75 -5.60
C ALA A 234 -5.18 -18.48 -6.61
N PRO A 235 -5.45 -17.76 -7.70
CA PRO A 235 -4.43 -17.48 -8.71
C PRO A 235 -3.43 -16.43 -8.22
N ILE A 236 -2.13 -16.71 -8.41
CA ILE A 236 -1.04 -15.77 -8.15
C ILE A 236 -0.25 -15.58 -9.44
N HIS A 237 -0.19 -14.34 -9.95
CA HIS A 237 0.55 -13.97 -11.14
C HIS A 237 1.66 -12.97 -10.78
N LEU A 238 2.93 -13.39 -10.95
CA LEU A 238 4.08 -12.53 -10.65
C LEU A 238 4.92 -12.32 -11.91
N ARG A 239 5.17 -11.06 -12.26
CA ARG A 239 5.91 -10.75 -13.48
C ARG A 239 6.96 -9.67 -13.28
N THR A 240 8.14 -9.90 -13.82
CA THR A 240 9.15 -8.85 -14.00
C THR A 240 9.87 -9.01 -15.33
N ILE A 241 10.29 -7.88 -15.91
CA ILE A 241 11.17 -7.92 -17.09
C ILE A 241 12.62 -7.88 -16.65
N ASN A 242 13.01 -6.91 -15.82
CA ASN A 242 14.38 -6.74 -15.35
C ASN A 242 14.40 -6.74 -13.82
N GLY A 243 14.65 -7.92 -13.23
CA GLY A 243 14.69 -8.11 -11.78
C GLY A 243 14.36 -9.53 -11.36
N GLY A 244 14.34 -9.77 -10.05
CA GLY A 244 14.03 -11.09 -9.49
C GLY A 244 12.60 -11.20 -8.96
N ILE A 245 12.08 -12.42 -8.90
CA ILE A 245 10.82 -12.73 -8.21
C ILE A 245 11.15 -13.60 -7.00
N ARG A 246 10.62 -13.23 -5.84
CA ARG A 246 10.83 -13.96 -4.60
C ARG A 246 9.51 -14.18 -3.87
N VAL A 247 9.19 -15.44 -3.59
CA VAL A 247 8.08 -15.82 -2.72
C VAL A 247 8.67 -16.25 -1.38
N VAL A 248 8.29 -15.57 -0.30
CA VAL A 248 8.84 -15.80 1.03
C VAL A 248 7.74 -16.17 2.02
N ILE A 249 8.12 -16.79 3.14
CA ILE A 249 7.17 -17.09 4.21
C ILE A 249 6.90 -15.80 5.00
N LEU A 250 5.62 -15.44 5.13
CA LEU A 250 5.19 -14.36 6.01
C LEU A 250 5.53 -14.71 7.46
N ARG A 251 6.39 -13.90 8.06
CA ARG A 251 6.80 -14.06 9.47
C ARG A 251 6.00 -13.09 10.30
N SER A 252 5.13 -13.59 11.17
CA SER A 252 4.48 -12.75 12.18
C SER A 252 5.56 -12.09 13.04
N THR A 253 5.59 -10.76 13.03
CA THR A 253 6.38 -10.02 14.02
C THR A 253 5.64 -10.16 15.36
N VAL A 254 6.22 -10.90 16.29
CA VAL A 254 5.73 -11.08 17.68
C VAL A 254 6.01 -9.81 18.46
#